data_d4e40bfd347e79441c8e8a473bde9dc3
#
_entry.id   d4e40bfd347e79441c8e8a473bde9dc3
#
_cell.length_a   1.000
_cell.length_b   1.000
_cell.length_c   1.000
_cell.angle_alpha   90.00
_cell.angle_beta   90.00
_cell.angle_gamma   90.00
#
_symmetry.space_group_name_H-M   'P 1'
#
loop_
_entity.id
_entity.type
_entity.pdbx_description
1 polymer ?
#
loop_
_entity_poly.entity_id
_entity_poly.type
_entity_poly.pdbx_seq_one_letter_code
_entity_poly.pdbx_strand_id
1 'polypeptide(L)'
;MTAEELIDNPISKEHIFNNIINSMSSNLNHTQLSILLNTLSRTFENINFLQEKYMLSTYVIDNESLIRSFILVKKLAGIKQSTIKAYSFTIHKFLDYCQMDLTKVDTNKIRCFLLLCEKNMSSVTIDNMRRNLNSFYQYLEDEDYILKNPCRKIPRIKEDKKVKRFYSDMEIEMMRDSCKDIRELALIDLLISTG
;
A
#
# COMPACT_ATOMS: atom_id res chain seq x y z
N MET A 1 -13.43 -16.46 -22.18
CA MET A 1 -14.46 -15.49 -21.81
C MET A 1 -14.02 -14.17 -22.41
N THR A 2 -14.68 -13.80 -23.49
CA THR A 2 -14.39 -12.59 -24.26
C THR A 2 -15.02 -11.39 -23.58
N ALA A 3 -14.41 -10.22 -23.77
CA ALA A 3 -14.81 -8.94 -23.13
C ALA A 3 -16.25 -8.46 -23.48
N GLU A 4 -16.98 -9.19 -24.29
CA GLU A 4 -18.34 -8.89 -24.76
C GLU A 4 -19.48 -9.47 -23.91
N GLU A 5 -19.20 -10.33 -22.93
CA GLU A 5 -20.23 -10.93 -22.06
C GLU A 5 -20.56 -10.16 -20.78
N LEU A 6 -20.02 -8.94 -20.62
CA LEU A 6 -20.23 -8.07 -19.44
C LEU A 6 -21.15 -6.89 -19.71
N ILE A 7 -21.90 -6.90 -20.82
CA ILE A 7 -22.83 -5.83 -21.16
C ILE A 7 -24.22 -6.17 -20.65
N ASP A 8 -24.64 -5.44 -19.64
CA ASP A 8 -25.95 -4.87 -19.37
C ASP A 8 -27.13 -5.78 -19.02
N ASN A 9 -27.48 -5.71 -17.76
CA ASN A 9 -28.89 -5.62 -17.41
C ASN A 9 -29.26 -4.13 -17.37
N PRO A 10 -29.99 -3.58 -18.37
CA PRO A 10 -30.49 -2.21 -18.31
C PRO A 10 -31.44 -2.13 -17.11
N ILE A 11 -31.22 -1.14 -16.20
CA ILE A 11 -32.26 -0.87 -15.21
C ILE A 11 -33.50 -0.47 -15.97
N SER A 12 -34.57 -1.25 -15.82
CA SER A 12 -35.85 -0.91 -16.42
C SER A 12 -36.28 0.47 -15.91
N LYS A 13 -36.63 1.39 -16.80
CA LYS A 13 -37.26 2.69 -16.46
C LYS A 13 -38.37 2.52 -15.43
N GLU A 14 -39.14 1.47 -15.59
CA GLU A 14 -40.22 1.08 -14.69
C GLU A 14 -39.79 0.87 -13.26
N HIS A 15 -38.62 0.23 -13.05
CA HIS A 15 -38.08 -0.01 -11.71
C HIS A 15 -37.70 1.31 -11.01
N ILE A 16 -37.09 2.25 -11.73
CA ILE A 16 -36.79 3.59 -11.20
C ILE A 16 -38.07 4.37 -10.86
N PHE A 17 -39.04 4.37 -11.76
CA PHE A 17 -40.30 5.09 -11.57
C PHE A 17 -41.08 4.51 -10.39
N ASN A 18 -41.15 3.18 -10.26
CA ASN A 18 -41.81 2.51 -9.14
C ASN A 18 -41.13 2.85 -7.79
N ASN A 19 -39.79 2.94 -7.74
CA ASN A 19 -39.08 3.35 -6.54
C ASN A 19 -39.39 4.79 -6.14
N ILE A 20 -39.47 5.72 -7.11
CA ILE A 20 -39.82 7.11 -6.86
C ILE A 20 -41.27 7.19 -6.35
N ILE A 21 -42.21 6.49 -6.99
CA ILE A 21 -43.62 6.49 -6.61
C ILE A 21 -43.80 5.90 -5.20
N ASN A 22 -43.17 4.80 -4.91
CA ASN A 22 -43.23 4.15 -3.59
C ASN A 22 -42.66 5.06 -2.48
N SER A 23 -41.57 5.77 -2.74
CA SER A 23 -41.02 6.73 -1.78
C SER A 23 -41.90 7.95 -1.54
N MET A 24 -42.69 8.37 -2.55
CA MET A 24 -43.58 9.54 -2.47
C MET A 24 -45.00 9.18 -2.08
N SER A 25 -45.36 7.91 -2.06
CA SER A 25 -46.74 7.44 -1.81
C SER A 25 -47.32 7.85 -0.45
N SER A 26 -46.46 8.08 0.55
CA SER A 26 -46.86 8.57 1.88
C SER A 26 -47.18 10.06 1.93
N ASN A 27 -46.70 10.84 0.94
CA ASN A 27 -46.77 12.31 0.94
C ASN A 27 -47.70 12.89 -0.13
N LEU A 28 -48.09 12.09 -1.12
CA LEU A 28 -48.88 12.54 -2.27
C LEU A 28 -50.18 11.74 -2.37
N ASN A 29 -51.26 12.43 -2.80
CA ASN A 29 -52.54 11.77 -3.10
C ASN A 29 -52.49 11.06 -4.47
N HIS A 30 -53.48 10.22 -4.76
CA HIS A 30 -53.55 9.39 -5.98
C HIS A 30 -53.49 10.21 -7.26
N THR A 31 -54.12 11.38 -7.32
CA THR A 31 -54.10 12.28 -8.46
C THR A 31 -52.72 12.92 -8.69
N GLN A 32 -52.03 13.27 -7.61
CA GLN A 32 -50.66 13.82 -7.69
C GLN A 32 -49.67 12.77 -8.12
N LEU A 33 -49.79 11.52 -7.64
CA LEU A 33 -48.96 10.40 -8.07
C LEU A 33 -49.15 10.09 -9.56
N SER A 34 -50.37 10.13 -10.08
CA SER A 34 -50.64 9.92 -11.51
C SER A 34 -50.00 11.02 -12.39
N ILE A 35 -50.06 12.27 -11.94
CA ILE A 35 -49.44 13.41 -12.63
C ILE A 35 -47.93 13.26 -12.61
N LEU A 36 -47.35 12.87 -11.45
CA LEU A 36 -45.93 12.61 -11.31
C LEU A 36 -45.47 11.53 -12.28
N LEU A 37 -46.17 10.40 -12.34
CA LEU A 37 -45.85 9.29 -13.23
C LEU A 37 -45.89 9.70 -14.72
N ASN A 38 -46.92 10.40 -15.12
CA ASN A 38 -47.06 10.94 -16.49
C ASN A 38 -45.94 11.93 -16.83
N THR A 39 -45.55 12.77 -15.87
CA THR A 39 -44.45 13.74 -16.05
C THR A 39 -43.12 13.02 -16.20
N LEU A 40 -42.81 12.03 -15.33
CA LEU A 40 -41.61 11.23 -15.43
C LEU A 40 -41.53 10.48 -16.77
N SER A 41 -42.62 9.81 -17.16
CA SER A 41 -42.68 9.07 -18.43
C SER A 41 -42.41 9.96 -19.63
N ARG A 42 -42.98 11.16 -19.65
CA ARG A 42 -42.82 12.13 -20.74
C ARG A 42 -41.42 12.76 -20.76
N THR A 43 -40.91 13.12 -19.59
CA THR A 43 -39.59 13.76 -19.49
C THR A 43 -38.45 12.81 -19.89
N PHE A 44 -38.59 11.51 -19.57
CA PHE A 44 -37.56 10.49 -19.82
C PHE A 44 -37.90 9.58 -21.02
N GLU A 45 -38.83 9.94 -21.89
CA GLU A 45 -39.28 9.11 -23.01
C GLU A 45 -38.13 8.68 -23.94
N ASN A 46 -37.23 9.61 -24.23
CA ASN A 46 -36.08 9.40 -25.13
C ASN A 46 -34.75 9.12 -24.39
N ILE A 47 -34.78 8.92 -23.08
CA ILE A 47 -33.57 8.69 -22.27
C ILE A 47 -33.48 7.20 -21.94
N ASN A 48 -32.43 6.56 -22.38
CA ASN A 48 -32.06 5.24 -21.91
C ASN A 48 -31.27 5.38 -20.62
N PHE A 49 -31.81 4.87 -19.52
CA PHE A 49 -31.03 4.72 -18.30
C PHE A 49 -30.05 3.54 -18.52
N LEU A 50 -28.84 3.90 -18.87
CA LEU A 50 -27.72 2.98 -18.69
C LEU A 50 -27.47 2.97 -17.19
N GLN A 51 -27.54 1.81 -16.56
CA GLN A 51 -26.76 1.61 -15.37
C GLN A 51 -25.32 1.74 -15.84
N GLU A 52 -24.78 2.99 -15.84
CA GLU A 52 -23.41 3.05 -15.47
C GLU A 52 -23.38 2.30 -14.12
N LYS A 53 -23.07 1.01 -14.16
CA LYS A 53 -22.20 0.53 -13.15
C LYS A 53 -21.06 1.56 -13.19
N TYR A 54 -21.18 2.65 -12.42
CA TYR A 54 -20.10 3.06 -11.63
C TYR A 54 -19.76 1.74 -10.91
N MET A 55 -18.97 1.01 -11.53
CA MET A 55 -17.77 0.53 -10.92
C MET A 55 -17.03 1.83 -10.50
N LEU A 56 -17.56 2.48 -9.40
CA LEU A 56 -16.96 2.20 -8.16
C LEU A 56 -16.94 0.69 -8.17
N SER A 57 -16.03 0.15 -9.03
CA SER A 57 -15.49 -1.11 -8.64
C SER A 57 -15.18 -0.77 -7.19
N THR A 58 -15.97 -1.30 -6.30
CA THR A 58 -15.36 -2.10 -5.30
C THR A 58 -14.47 -3.02 -6.13
N TYR A 59 -13.46 -2.41 -6.76
CA TYR A 59 -12.19 -3.01 -6.78
C TYR A 59 -12.09 -3.30 -5.29
N VAL A 60 -12.40 -4.50 -4.95
CA VAL A 60 -11.71 -5.14 -3.84
C VAL A 60 -10.30 -4.92 -4.32
N ILE A 61 -9.73 -3.77 -3.91
CA ILE A 61 -8.39 -3.39 -4.30
C ILE A 61 -7.63 -4.44 -3.54
N ASP A 62 -7.37 -5.52 -4.27
CA ASP A 62 -6.66 -6.65 -3.75
C ASP A 62 -5.32 -6.09 -3.26
N ASN A 63 -4.99 -6.33 -2.02
CA ASN A 63 -3.75 -5.88 -1.44
C ASN A 63 -2.56 -6.16 -2.37
N GLU A 64 -2.59 -7.29 -3.07
CA GLU A 64 -1.58 -7.66 -4.06
C GLU A 64 -1.53 -6.72 -5.27
N SER A 65 -2.68 -6.23 -5.74
CA SER A 65 -2.72 -5.26 -6.85
C SER A 65 -2.12 -3.92 -6.45
N LEU A 66 -2.37 -3.44 -5.22
CA LEU A 66 -1.74 -2.24 -4.67
C LEU A 66 -0.22 -2.38 -4.57
N ILE A 67 0.24 -3.54 -4.07
CA ILE A 67 1.67 -3.82 -3.94
C ILE A 67 2.33 -3.85 -5.32
N ARG A 68 1.72 -4.52 -6.30
CA ARG A 68 2.24 -4.59 -7.68
C ARG A 68 2.32 -3.21 -8.32
N SER A 69 1.30 -2.37 -8.19
CA SER A 69 1.27 -1.00 -8.72
C SER A 69 2.36 -0.14 -8.08
N PHE A 70 2.52 -0.20 -6.74
CA PHE A 70 3.62 0.47 -6.05
C PHE A 70 4.99 0.03 -6.57
N ILE A 71 5.22 -1.28 -6.70
CA ILE A 71 6.48 -1.83 -7.21
C ILE A 71 6.74 -1.37 -8.65
N LEU A 72 5.70 -1.29 -9.50
CA LEU A 72 5.81 -0.81 -10.86
C LEU A 72 6.27 0.66 -10.89
N VAL A 73 5.66 1.53 -10.10
CA VAL A 73 6.04 2.94 -9.99
C VAL A 73 7.49 3.08 -9.51
N LYS A 74 7.92 2.29 -8.52
CA LYS A 74 9.32 2.32 -8.05
C LYS A 74 10.31 1.82 -9.09
N LYS A 75 9.93 0.84 -9.92
CA LYS A 75 10.76 0.39 -11.06
C LYS A 75 10.89 1.49 -12.12
N LEU A 76 9.79 2.16 -12.47
CA LEU A 76 9.80 3.28 -13.42
C LEU A 76 10.67 4.44 -12.92
N ALA A 77 10.70 4.68 -11.61
CA ALA A 77 11.58 5.66 -10.97
C ALA A 77 13.06 5.24 -10.91
N GLY A 78 13.45 4.11 -11.52
CA GLY A 78 14.83 3.66 -11.58
C GLY A 78 15.40 3.12 -10.26
N ILE A 79 14.57 2.75 -9.31
CA ILE A 79 15.01 2.21 -8.00
C ILE A 79 15.70 0.85 -8.20
N LYS A 80 16.85 0.66 -7.51
CA LYS A 80 17.62 -0.58 -7.59
C LYS A 80 16.79 -1.80 -7.16
N GLN A 81 17.01 -2.91 -7.85
CA GLN A 81 16.27 -4.16 -7.60
C GLN A 81 16.40 -4.67 -6.16
N SER A 82 17.54 -4.45 -5.51
CA SER A 82 17.73 -4.81 -4.08
C SER A 82 16.78 -4.02 -3.16
N THR A 83 16.58 -2.73 -3.43
CA THR A 83 15.66 -1.88 -2.68
C THR A 83 14.21 -2.28 -2.93
N ILE A 84 13.86 -2.63 -4.17
CA ILE A 84 12.53 -3.14 -4.51
C ILE A 84 12.21 -4.43 -3.76
N LYS A 85 13.18 -5.36 -3.68
CA LYS A 85 13.04 -6.58 -2.87
C LYS A 85 12.80 -6.25 -1.38
N ALA A 86 13.50 -5.25 -0.84
CA ALA A 86 13.30 -4.82 0.54
C ALA A 86 11.90 -4.21 0.78
N TYR A 87 11.38 -3.42 -0.16
CA TYR A 87 9.99 -2.93 -0.11
C TYR A 87 9.01 -4.10 -0.10
N SER A 88 9.10 -4.98 -1.10
CA SER A 88 8.21 -6.14 -1.24
C SER A 88 8.21 -7.00 0.02
N PHE A 89 9.40 -7.37 0.52
CA PHE A 89 9.55 -8.16 1.75
C PHE A 89 8.86 -7.49 2.95
N THR A 90 9.07 -6.18 3.14
CA THR A 90 8.50 -5.45 4.28
C THR A 90 6.99 -5.40 4.21
N ILE A 91 6.43 -5.11 3.02
CA ILE A 91 4.99 -4.95 2.84
C ILE A 91 4.27 -6.30 2.99
N HIS A 92 4.78 -7.38 2.40
CA HIS A 92 4.20 -8.71 2.57
C HIS A 92 4.27 -9.18 4.02
N LYS A 93 5.40 -8.99 4.69
CA LYS A 93 5.52 -9.31 6.12
C LYS A 93 4.52 -8.54 6.98
N PHE A 94 4.24 -7.29 6.64
CA PHE A 94 3.22 -6.50 7.30
C PHE A 94 1.81 -7.00 6.96
N LEU A 95 1.55 -7.36 5.71
CA LEU A 95 0.26 -7.93 5.27
C LEU A 95 -0.04 -9.24 6.00
N ASP A 96 0.94 -10.14 6.10
CA ASP A 96 0.83 -11.41 6.85
C ASP A 96 0.48 -11.17 8.33
N TYR A 97 1.03 -10.10 8.93
CA TYR A 97 0.71 -9.72 10.30
C TYR A 97 -0.69 -9.12 10.43
N CYS A 98 -1.08 -8.18 9.56
CA CYS A 98 -2.31 -7.43 9.75
C CYS A 98 -3.55 -8.17 9.24
N GLN A 99 -3.42 -9.03 8.22
CA GLN A 99 -4.47 -9.85 7.60
C GLN A 99 -5.75 -9.07 7.27
N MET A 100 -5.59 -7.83 6.82
CA MET A 100 -6.68 -6.92 6.52
C MET A 100 -6.37 -6.08 5.28
N ASP A 101 -7.36 -5.33 4.80
CA ASP A 101 -7.21 -4.37 3.72
C ASP A 101 -6.18 -3.29 4.12
N LEU A 102 -5.11 -3.14 3.31
CA LEU A 102 -4.02 -2.20 3.56
C LEU A 102 -4.49 -0.74 3.54
N THR A 103 -5.61 -0.43 2.88
CA THR A 103 -6.19 0.92 2.87
C THR A 103 -6.86 1.32 4.18
N LYS A 104 -7.24 0.34 5.01
CA LYS A 104 -7.95 0.52 6.29
C LYS A 104 -7.04 0.46 7.52
N VAL A 105 -5.74 0.36 7.30
CA VAL A 105 -4.75 0.25 8.38
C VAL A 105 -4.61 1.59 9.12
N ASP A 106 -4.63 1.54 10.44
CA ASP A 106 -4.38 2.68 11.31
C ASP A 106 -2.91 2.75 11.78
N THR A 107 -2.53 3.91 12.33
CA THR A 107 -1.18 4.15 12.87
C THR A 107 -0.81 3.16 13.99
N ASN A 108 -1.76 2.76 14.82
CA ASN A 108 -1.47 1.87 15.96
C ASN A 108 -1.16 0.45 15.50
N LYS A 109 -1.82 -0.04 14.45
CA LYS A 109 -1.53 -1.34 13.85
C LYS A 109 -0.08 -1.43 13.36
N ILE A 110 0.40 -0.35 12.72
CA ILE A 110 1.81 -0.28 12.26
C ILE A 110 2.77 -0.23 13.45
N ARG A 111 2.46 0.54 14.50
CA ARG A 111 3.28 0.59 15.72
C ARG A 111 3.39 -0.79 16.37
N CYS A 112 2.28 -1.51 16.52
CA CYS A 112 2.28 -2.86 17.08
C CYS A 112 3.13 -3.83 16.24
N PHE A 113 3.05 -3.74 14.91
CA PHE A 113 3.89 -4.55 14.03
C PHE A 113 5.37 -4.27 14.23
N LEU A 114 5.79 -3.00 14.26
CA LEU A 114 7.19 -2.63 14.46
C LEU A 114 7.71 -3.07 15.83
N LEU A 115 6.91 -2.93 16.89
CA LEU A 115 7.25 -3.44 18.23
C LEU A 115 7.37 -4.97 18.28
N LEU A 116 6.51 -5.68 17.55
CA LEU A 116 6.62 -7.13 17.46
C LEU A 116 7.94 -7.56 16.78
N CYS A 117 8.36 -6.81 15.75
CA CYS A 117 9.62 -7.05 15.06
C CYS A 117 10.87 -6.80 15.93
N GLU A 118 10.75 -5.94 16.96
CA GLU A 118 11.85 -5.58 17.87
C GLU A 118 12.42 -6.81 18.62
N LYS A 119 11.60 -7.81 18.88
CA LYS A 119 12.04 -9.03 19.58
C LYS A 119 13.12 -9.81 18.82
N ASN A 120 13.15 -9.71 17.49
CA ASN A 120 13.97 -10.56 16.63
C ASN A 120 14.85 -9.79 15.64
N MET A 121 14.80 -8.46 15.64
CA MET A 121 15.47 -7.62 14.65
C MET A 121 16.17 -6.43 15.30
N SER A 122 17.26 -5.96 14.66
CA SER A 122 17.95 -4.76 15.12
C SER A 122 17.12 -3.49 14.89
N SER A 123 17.36 -2.45 15.70
CA SER A 123 16.74 -1.13 15.57
C SER A 123 16.91 -0.53 14.17
N VAL A 124 18.09 -0.75 13.54
CA VAL A 124 18.36 -0.35 12.15
C VAL A 124 17.40 -1.03 11.16
N THR A 125 17.19 -2.34 11.32
CA THR A 125 16.29 -3.12 10.45
C THR A 125 14.84 -2.62 10.60
N ILE A 126 14.42 -2.35 11.83
CA ILE A 126 13.06 -1.88 12.12
C ILE A 126 12.84 -0.47 11.57
N ASP A 127 13.84 0.44 11.67
CA ASP A 127 13.73 1.76 11.07
C ASP A 127 13.68 1.70 9.54
N ASN A 128 14.41 0.76 8.92
CA ASN A 128 14.31 0.50 7.49
C ASN A 128 12.90 0.00 7.10
N MET A 129 12.32 -0.92 7.90
CA MET A 129 10.94 -1.37 7.67
C MET A 129 9.93 -0.24 7.82
N ARG A 130 10.10 0.63 8.84
CA ARG A 130 9.28 1.83 9.01
C ARG A 130 9.36 2.74 7.78
N ARG A 131 10.58 2.99 7.24
CA ARG A 131 10.77 3.80 6.02
C ARG A 131 10.12 3.16 4.80
N ASN A 132 10.22 1.84 4.66
CA ASN A 132 9.60 1.11 3.57
C ASN A 132 8.07 1.22 3.62
N LEU A 133 7.46 1.02 4.79
CA LEU A 133 6.02 1.20 4.98
C LEU A 133 5.60 2.66 4.74
N ASN A 134 6.37 3.63 5.23
CA ASN A 134 6.06 5.03 4.97
C ASN A 134 6.10 5.37 3.47
N SER A 135 7.05 4.81 2.71
CA SER A 135 7.11 5.00 1.25
C SER A 135 5.91 4.38 0.53
N PHE A 136 5.43 3.22 1.00
CA PHE A 136 4.26 2.57 0.46
C PHE A 136 2.97 3.36 0.78
N TYR A 137 2.78 3.74 2.03
CA TYR A 137 1.60 4.51 2.45
C TYR A 137 1.60 5.94 1.89
N GLN A 138 2.77 6.51 1.61
CA GLN A 138 2.85 7.78 0.89
C GLN A 138 2.36 7.62 -0.56
N TYR A 139 2.74 6.53 -1.23
CA TYR A 139 2.23 6.21 -2.56
C TYR A 139 0.69 6.02 -2.53
N LEU A 140 0.14 5.33 -1.53
CA LEU A 140 -1.31 5.17 -1.41
C LEU A 140 -2.03 6.52 -1.18
N GLU A 141 -1.42 7.46 -0.46
CA GLU A 141 -1.95 8.82 -0.26
C GLU A 141 -1.84 9.63 -1.57
N ASP A 142 -0.71 9.55 -2.29
CA ASP A 142 -0.46 10.27 -3.54
C ASP A 142 -1.39 9.82 -4.68
N GLU A 143 -1.84 8.55 -4.68
CA GLU A 143 -2.78 7.96 -5.64
C GLU A 143 -4.24 7.95 -5.14
N ASP A 144 -4.54 8.71 -4.09
CA ASP A 144 -5.88 8.88 -3.51
C ASP A 144 -6.56 7.57 -3.01
N TYR A 145 -5.79 6.49 -2.81
CA TYR A 145 -6.32 5.26 -2.19
C TYR A 145 -6.64 5.44 -0.71
N ILE A 146 -5.95 6.36 -0.04
CA ILE A 146 -6.17 6.73 1.36
C ILE A 146 -6.09 8.25 1.53
N LEU A 147 -6.87 8.79 2.46
CA LEU A 147 -6.89 10.22 2.74
C LEU A 147 -5.64 10.72 3.46
N LYS A 148 -4.96 9.87 4.22
CA LYS A 148 -3.84 10.24 5.05
C LYS A 148 -2.92 9.07 5.33
N ASN A 149 -1.62 9.29 5.16
CA ASN A 149 -0.59 8.30 5.46
C ASN A 149 -0.51 8.00 6.98
N PRO A 150 -0.82 6.77 7.43
CA PRO A 150 -0.78 6.39 8.84
C PRO A 150 0.64 6.36 9.45
N CYS A 151 1.69 6.30 8.61
CA CYS A 151 3.08 6.30 9.06
C CYS A 151 3.59 7.69 9.49
N ARG A 152 2.95 8.80 9.11
CA ARG A 152 3.42 10.17 9.41
C ARG A 152 3.69 10.44 10.89
N LYS A 153 2.92 9.81 11.78
CA LYS A 153 3.02 10.00 13.23
C LYS A 153 4.01 9.02 13.89
N ILE A 154 4.71 8.21 13.12
CA ILE A 154 5.67 7.24 13.65
C ILE A 154 7.06 7.86 13.57
N PRO A 155 7.70 8.19 14.71
CA PRO A 155 9.01 8.80 14.73
C PRO A 155 10.09 7.84 14.23
N ARG A 156 11.26 8.39 13.89
CA ARG A 156 12.45 7.58 13.59
C ARG A 156 12.84 6.77 14.83
N ILE A 157 13.16 5.50 14.61
CA ILE A 157 13.67 4.63 15.66
C ILE A 157 15.13 4.97 15.89
N LYS A 158 15.49 5.28 17.15
CA LYS A 158 16.86 5.59 17.52
C LYS A 158 17.70 4.31 17.47
N GLU A 159 18.85 4.42 16.86
CA GLU A 159 19.84 3.36 16.83
C GLU A 159 20.77 3.50 18.04
N ASP A 160 21.01 2.42 18.74
CA ASP A 160 22.09 2.37 19.71
C ASP A 160 23.41 2.45 18.94
N LYS A 161 24.16 3.53 19.18
CA LYS A 161 25.51 3.65 18.61
C LYS A 161 26.40 2.59 19.25
N LYS A 162 26.53 1.45 18.59
CA LYS A 162 27.56 0.47 18.95
C LYS A 162 28.90 1.07 18.58
N VAL A 163 29.69 1.44 19.59
CA VAL A 163 31.10 1.79 19.40
C VAL A 163 31.79 0.54 18.85
N LYS A 164 32.27 0.61 17.62
CA LYS A 164 33.06 -0.48 17.05
C LYS A 164 34.37 -0.52 17.81
N ARG A 165 34.74 -1.71 18.28
CA ARG A 165 36.06 -1.96 18.88
C ARG A 165 37.12 -1.78 17.79
N PHE A 166 38.15 -1.03 18.09
CA PHE A 166 39.34 -0.96 17.26
C PHE A 166 40.24 -2.17 17.58
N TYR A 167 40.88 -2.66 16.56
CA TYR A 167 41.92 -3.69 16.76
C TYR A 167 43.16 -3.07 17.40
N SER A 168 43.76 -3.74 18.34
CA SER A 168 45.07 -3.36 18.90
C SER A 168 46.16 -3.63 17.90
N ASP A 169 47.33 -2.99 18.06
CA ASP A 169 48.49 -3.23 17.19
C ASP A 169 48.92 -4.70 17.20
N MET A 170 48.83 -5.35 18.38
CA MET A 170 49.12 -6.78 18.51
C MET A 170 48.13 -7.65 17.70
N GLU A 171 46.83 -7.32 17.70
CA GLU A 171 45.84 -8.06 16.92
C GLU A 171 46.04 -7.84 15.41
N ILE A 172 46.49 -6.65 15.01
CA ILE A 172 46.87 -6.34 13.62
C ILE A 172 48.05 -7.16 13.17
N GLU A 173 49.14 -7.28 13.98
CA GLU A 173 50.29 -8.11 13.67
C GLU A 173 49.90 -9.59 13.60
N MET A 174 49.07 -10.09 14.52
CA MET A 174 48.57 -11.47 14.44
C MET A 174 47.76 -11.73 13.15
N MET A 175 46.99 -10.76 12.67
CA MET A 175 46.29 -10.88 11.38
C MET A 175 47.27 -10.91 10.21
N ARG A 176 48.34 -10.10 10.22
CA ARG A 176 49.39 -10.11 9.20
C ARG A 176 50.11 -11.45 9.16
N ASP A 177 50.51 -11.98 10.34
CA ASP A 177 51.21 -13.24 10.46
C ASP A 177 50.35 -14.44 10.03
N SER A 178 49.04 -14.34 10.13
CA SER A 178 48.11 -15.38 9.69
C SER A 178 47.87 -15.43 8.19
N CYS A 179 48.31 -14.41 7.42
CA CYS A 179 48.13 -14.34 5.97
C CYS A 179 48.94 -15.47 5.27
N LYS A 180 48.27 -16.14 4.34
CA LYS A 180 48.87 -17.25 3.59
C LYS A 180 49.59 -16.79 2.32
N ASP A 181 49.21 -15.64 1.80
CA ASP A 181 49.80 -15.06 0.59
C ASP A 181 49.93 -13.53 0.67
N ILE A 182 50.73 -13.01 -0.26
CA ILE A 182 51.04 -11.59 -0.38
C ILE A 182 49.78 -10.74 -0.68
N ARG A 183 48.73 -11.31 -1.30
CA ARG A 183 47.49 -10.64 -1.65
C ARG A 183 46.64 -10.39 -0.41
N GLU A 184 46.57 -11.38 0.50
CA GLU A 184 45.89 -11.26 1.79
C GLU A 184 46.55 -10.16 2.63
N LEU A 185 47.90 -10.20 2.71
CA LEU A 185 48.69 -9.20 3.44
C LEU A 185 48.45 -7.78 2.88
N ALA A 186 48.51 -7.60 1.55
CA ALA A 186 48.27 -6.33 0.90
C ALA A 186 46.85 -5.79 1.15
N LEU A 187 45.87 -6.71 1.23
CA LEU A 187 44.48 -6.33 1.55
C LEU A 187 44.34 -5.82 3.00
N ILE A 188 44.99 -6.51 3.96
CA ILE A 188 44.99 -6.09 5.38
C ILE A 188 45.67 -4.71 5.50
N ASP A 189 46.84 -4.54 4.91
CA ASP A 189 47.55 -3.25 4.95
C ASP A 189 46.78 -2.11 4.30
N LEU A 190 46.09 -2.39 3.19
CA LEU A 190 45.21 -1.42 2.56
C LEU A 190 44.04 -1.01 3.49
N LEU A 191 43.40 -1.98 4.14
CA LEU A 191 42.29 -1.70 5.06
C LEU A 191 42.76 -0.92 6.30
N ILE A 192 43.96 -1.22 6.82
CA ILE A 192 44.51 -0.48 7.97
C ILE A 192 44.89 0.95 7.58
N SER A 193 45.43 1.18 6.37
CA SER A 193 45.87 2.49 5.90
C SER A 193 44.72 3.41 5.47
N THR A 194 43.58 2.85 5.09
CA THR A 194 42.42 3.62 4.62
C THR A 194 41.34 3.82 5.67
N GLY A 195 41.39 3.19 6.83
CA GLY A 195 40.42 3.27 7.93
C GLY A 195 39.22 2.39 7.72
#